data_53d6912f04028ebede1bd24d0b71696c
#
_entry.id   53d6912f04028ebede1bd24d0b71696c
#
_cell.length_a   1.000
_cell.length_b   1.000
_cell.length_c   1.000
_cell.angle_alpha   90.00
_cell.angle_beta   90.00
_cell.angle_gamma   90.00
#
_symmetry.space_group_name_H-M   'P 1'
#
loop_
_entity.id
_entity.type
_entity.pdbx_description
1 polymer ?
#
loop_
_entity_poly.entity_id
_entity_poly.type
_entity_poly.pdbx_seq_one_letter_code
_entity_poly.pdbx_strand_id
1 'polypeptide(L)'
;MDLRLPAHFADGYSSAAQRARRVTEPWGETNLYCCACTCDRLAPEKANTHVTDFLCLGCHGQYQLKSHSKKLGAGILGSNYQKMLDAILGNRSPNFFLLHYFLPEWLVRNLVLIPRFAISPSVIIKRKPLSPSARRSNWTGYVLNVKLIPASAKIALITEGTEANRRDVRAQYSRIARIQELKPEQRGWTLDVLRCVESLPSSTFSNDDIYAYAPELAALYPQNHHVLDKIRQQLQVLRDRGLLTQVNRGVWKRT
;
A
#
# COMPACT_ATOMS: atom_id res chain seq x y z
N MET A 1 -8.94 -16.24 10.18
CA MET A 1 -9.16 -16.42 8.72
C MET A 1 -8.90 -17.85 8.33
N ASP A 2 -9.66 -18.41 7.37
CA ASP A 2 -9.29 -19.69 6.77
C ASP A 2 -8.09 -19.45 5.84
N LEU A 3 -7.05 -20.27 6.00
CA LEU A 3 -5.86 -20.16 5.16
C LEU A 3 -5.97 -20.97 3.85
N ARG A 4 -6.97 -21.81 3.71
CA ARG A 4 -7.22 -22.57 2.48
C ARG A 4 -8.06 -21.75 1.52
N LEU A 5 -7.57 -21.61 0.30
CA LEU A 5 -8.31 -21.00 -0.78
C LEU A 5 -9.25 -22.04 -1.42
N PRO A 6 -10.47 -21.66 -1.85
CA PRO A 6 -11.43 -22.60 -2.46
C PRO A 6 -11.02 -22.97 -3.89
N ALA A 7 -10.04 -23.88 -4.02
CA ALA A 7 -9.37 -24.23 -5.27
C ALA A 7 -10.32 -24.73 -6.38
N HIS A 8 -11.45 -25.36 -6.01
CA HIS A 8 -12.46 -25.86 -6.96
C HIS A 8 -13.05 -24.76 -7.86
N PHE A 9 -13.01 -23.49 -7.45
CA PHE A 9 -13.42 -22.37 -8.32
C PHE A 9 -12.42 -22.10 -9.48
N ALA A 10 -11.23 -22.71 -9.45
CA ALA A 10 -10.27 -22.60 -10.54
C ALA A 10 -10.53 -23.60 -11.69
N ASP A 11 -11.39 -24.60 -11.47
CA ASP A 11 -11.65 -25.66 -12.43
C ASP A 11 -12.28 -25.10 -13.72
N GLY A 12 -11.85 -25.63 -14.87
CA GLY A 12 -12.29 -25.18 -16.18
C GLY A 12 -11.61 -23.88 -16.70
N TYR A 13 -10.75 -23.22 -15.92
CA TYR A 13 -10.01 -22.04 -16.35
C TYR A 13 -8.55 -22.36 -16.68
N SER A 14 -8.09 -22.01 -17.90
CA SER A 14 -6.70 -22.19 -18.34
C SER A 14 -5.79 -21.02 -17.94
N SER A 15 -6.32 -19.79 -17.92
CA SER A 15 -5.56 -18.59 -17.58
C SER A 15 -5.23 -18.53 -16.10
N ALA A 16 -3.94 -18.46 -15.74
CA ALA A 16 -3.49 -18.31 -14.36
C ALA A 16 -4.11 -17.10 -13.63
N ALA A 17 -4.29 -15.97 -14.35
CA ALA A 17 -4.91 -14.77 -13.78
C ALA A 17 -6.40 -14.97 -13.49
N GLN A 18 -7.14 -15.67 -14.37
CA GLN A 18 -8.55 -16.00 -14.14
C GLN A 18 -8.70 -16.99 -12.99
N ARG A 19 -7.87 -18.04 -12.95
CA ARG A 19 -7.85 -19.02 -11.85
C ARG A 19 -7.61 -18.33 -10.52
N ALA A 20 -6.57 -17.48 -10.43
CA ALA A 20 -6.27 -16.72 -9.23
C ALA A 20 -7.49 -15.88 -8.79
N ARG A 21 -8.08 -15.10 -9.68
CA ARG A 21 -9.24 -14.27 -9.41
C ARG A 21 -10.44 -15.08 -8.91
N ARG A 22 -10.80 -16.16 -9.62
CA ARG A 22 -11.94 -17.04 -9.28
C ARG A 22 -11.82 -17.69 -7.91
N VAL A 23 -10.60 -17.87 -7.41
CA VAL A 23 -10.33 -18.48 -6.11
C VAL A 23 -10.20 -17.43 -5.01
N THR A 24 -9.52 -16.32 -5.29
CA THR A 24 -9.19 -15.35 -4.24
C THR A 24 -10.30 -14.35 -3.94
N GLU A 25 -11.18 -14.02 -4.91
CA GLU A 25 -12.33 -13.12 -4.64
C GLU A 25 -13.35 -13.77 -3.68
N PRO A 26 -13.84 -15.01 -3.88
CA PRO A 26 -14.74 -15.66 -2.93
C PRO A 26 -14.10 -15.90 -1.55
N TRP A 27 -12.79 -16.19 -1.53
CA TRP A 27 -12.06 -16.23 -0.27
C TRP A 27 -12.08 -14.89 0.45
N GLY A 28 -11.89 -13.81 -0.29
CA GLY A 28 -11.91 -12.45 0.26
C GLY A 28 -13.26 -12.08 0.88
N GLU A 29 -14.36 -12.46 0.25
CA GLU A 29 -15.74 -12.23 0.74
C GLU A 29 -15.98 -12.83 2.13
N THR A 30 -15.37 -13.97 2.41
CA THR A 30 -15.56 -14.69 3.68
C THR A 30 -14.52 -14.34 4.74
N ASN A 31 -13.33 -13.89 4.34
CA ASN A 31 -12.19 -13.75 5.23
C ASN A 31 -11.75 -12.29 5.49
N LEU A 32 -11.94 -11.38 4.50
CA LEU A 32 -11.48 -10.00 4.64
C LEU A 32 -12.39 -9.17 5.54
N TYR A 33 -11.79 -8.37 6.38
CA TYR A 33 -12.45 -7.44 7.29
C TYR A 33 -11.92 -6.01 7.12
N CYS A 34 -12.66 -5.04 7.62
CA CYS A 34 -12.23 -3.65 7.61
C CYS A 34 -11.13 -3.41 8.66
N CYS A 35 -9.99 -2.89 8.22
CA CYS A 35 -8.90 -2.50 9.12
C CYS A 35 -9.05 -1.07 9.63
N ALA A 36 -9.92 -0.25 9.02
CA ALA A 36 -10.17 1.13 9.38
C ALA A 36 -11.27 1.31 10.44
N CYS A 37 -12.18 0.33 10.58
CA CYS A 37 -13.27 0.35 11.55
C CYS A 37 -13.54 -1.05 12.10
N THR A 38 -14.58 -1.18 12.91
CA THR A 38 -14.93 -2.44 13.61
C THR A 38 -15.69 -3.46 12.75
N CYS A 39 -16.03 -3.14 11.49
CA CYS A 39 -16.71 -4.08 10.61
C CYS A 39 -15.87 -5.34 10.38
N ASP A 40 -16.46 -6.49 10.65
CA ASP A 40 -15.79 -7.80 10.60
C ASP A 40 -15.85 -8.47 9.24
N ARG A 41 -16.55 -7.88 8.28
CA ARG A 41 -16.62 -8.36 6.89
C ARG A 41 -16.65 -7.21 5.91
N LEU A 42 -16.05 -7.42 4.74
CA LEU A 42 -16.19 -6.55 3.58
C LEU A 42 -17.25 -7.13 2.64
N ALA A 43 -18.07 -6.27 2.07
CA ALA A 43 -19.02 -6.67 1.04
C ALA A 43 -18.32 -6.68 -0.34
N PRO A 44 -18.59 -7.66 -1.22
CA PRO A 44 -18.11 -7.64 -2.58
C PRO A 44 -18.77 -6.49 -3.37
N GLU A 45 -18.00 -5.82 -4.21
CA GLU A 45 -18.51 -4.84 -5.15
C GLU A 45 -19.09 -5.52 -6.38
N LYS A 46 -20.03 -4.84 -7.06
CA LYS A 46 -20.61 -5.35 -8.30
C LYS A 46 -19.52 -5.62 -9.33
N ALA A 47 -19.64 -6.73 -10.05
CA ALA A 47 -18.73 -7.10 -11.12
C ALA A 47 -18.57 -5.92 -12.11
N ASN A 48 -17.31 -5.62 -12.50
CA ASN A 48 -16.93 -4.49 -13.35
C ASN A 48 -16.98 -3.10 -12.71
N THR A 49 -17.13 -2.98 -11.38
CA THR A 49 -16.85 -1.73 -10.68
C THR A 49 -15.36 -1.38 -10.85
N HIS A 50 -15.06 -0.19 -11.36
CA HIS A 50 -13.69 0.18 -11.66
C HIS A 50 -12.87 0.31 -10.37
N VAL A 51 -11.76 -0.45 -10.30
CA VAL A 51 -10.68 -0.31 -9.30
C VAL A 51 -10.98 -0.85 -7.90
N THR A 52 -12.21 -1.30 -7.60
CA THR A 52 -12.61 -1.76 -6.25
C THR A 52 -13.19 -3.17 -6.33
N ASP A 53 -12.74 -4.07 -5.45
CA ASP A 53 -13.26 -5.43 -5.35
C ASP A 53 -14.17 -5.60 -4.13
N PHE A 54 -13.95 -4.81 -3.07
CA PHE A 54 -14.71 -4.87 -1.81
C PHE A 54 -14.98 -3.49 -1.23
N LEU A 55 -16.10 -3.38 -0.52
CA LEU A 55 -16.54 -2.18 0.19
C LEU A 55 -16.82 -2.50 1.67
N CYS A 56 -16.43 -1.62 2.56
CA CYS A 56 -16.86 -1.66 3.95
C CYS A 56 -18.20 -0.94 4.10
N LEU A 57 -19.24 -1.65 4.53
CA LEU A 57 -20.57 -1.05 4.73
C LEU A 57 -20.63 -0.08 5.92
N GLY A 58 -19.68 -0.16 6.86
CA GLY A 58 -19.66 0.71 8.04
C GLY A 58 -18.95 2.05 7.81
N CYS A 59 -17.78 2.05 7.17
CA CYS A 59 -17.00 3.28 6.96
C CYS A 59 -16.85 3.66 5.48
N HIS A 60 -17.50 2.93 4.57
CA HIS A 60 -17.42 3.10 3.11
C HIS A 60 -15.99 3.03 2.53
N GLY A 61 -15.06 2.43 3.28
CA GLY A 61 -13.69 2.18 2.80
C GLY A 61 -13.70 1.21 1.64
N GLN A 62 -13.03 1.59 0.55
CA GLN A 62 -12.88 0.78 -0.66
C GLN A 62 -11.60 -0.03 -0.61
N TYR A 63 -11.64 -1.28 -1.11
CA TYR A 63 -10.51 -2.21 -1.08
C TYR A 63 -10.36 -2.91 -2.42
N GLN A 64 -9.09 -3.10 -2.83
CA GLN A 64 -8.73 -3.90 -3.99
C GLN A 64 -7.84 -5.07 -3.55
N LEU A 65 -8.14 -6.28 -4.02
CA LEU A 65 -7.35 -7.48 -3.76
C LEU A 65 -6.40 -7.76 -4.92
N LYS A 66 -5.10 -7.80 -4.63
CA LYS A 66 -4.05 -8.23 -5.56
C LYS A 66 -3.45 -9.52 -5.04
N SER A 67 -3.58 -10.59 -5.82
CA SER A 67 -3.12 -11.92 -5.43
C SER A 67 -1.98 -12.41 -6.32
N HIS A 68 -1.03 -13.10 -5.71
CA HIS A 68 0.16 -13.66 -6.36
C HIS A 68 0.49 -15.04 -5.78
N SER A 69 0.87 -15.98 -6.66
CA SER A 69 1.38 -17.31 -6.25
C SER A 69 2.89 -17.33 -6.02
N LYS A 70 3.60 -16.28 -6.39
CA LYS A 70 5.01 -16.08 -6.09
C LYS A 70 5.15 -15.09 -4.94
N LYS A 71 6.25 -15.21 -4.17
CA LYS A 71 6.55 -14.26 -3.08
C LYS A 71 6.37 -12.82 -3.60
N LEU A 72 5.71 -11.98 -2.79
CA LEU A 72 5.47 -10.60 -3.13
C LEU A 72 6.80 -9.90 -3.41
N GLY A 73 7.01 -9.53 -4.66
CA GLY A 73 8.19 -8.79 -5.09
C GLY A 73 8.10 -7.30 -4.77
N ALA A 74 9.10 -6.55 -5.23
CA ALA A 74 9.12 -5.11 -5.06
C ALA A 74 8.00 -4.37 -5.81
N GLY A 75 7.42 -4.99 -6.85
CA GLY A 75 6.47 -4.35 -7.73
C GLY A 75 5.19 -5.13 -7.95
N ILE A 76 4.05 -4.48 -7.77
CA ILE A 76 2.71 -5.02 -8.02
C ILE A 76 2.14 -4.37 -9.27
N LEU A 77 1.74 -5.20 -10.24
CA LEU A 77 1.19 -4.72 -11.51
C LEU A 77 -0.20 -4.10 -11.32
N GLY A 78 -0.36 -2.90 -11.86
CA GLY A 78 -1.64 -2.21 -11.93
C GLY A 78 -2.09 -1.94 -13.37
N SER A 79 -3.39 -1.65 -13.53
CA SER A 79 -4.00 -1.59 -14.86
C SER A 79 -3.71 -0.30 -15.61
N ASN A 80 -4.16 0.85 -15.16
CA ASN A 80 -4.05 2.12 -15.90
C ASN A 80 -3.35 3.17 -15.03
N TYR A 81 -2.22 3.66 -15.55
CA TYR A 81 -1.39 4.64 -14.84
C TYR A 81 -2.13 5.96 -14.58
N GLN A 82 -2.73 6.54 -15.62
CA GLN A 82 -3.37 7.85 -15.47
C GLN A 82 -4.56 7.79 -14.51
N LYS A 83 -5.43 6.78 -14.66
CA LYS A 83 -6.55 6.60 -13.75
C LYS A 83 -6.11 6.41 -12.29
N MET A 84 -4.99 5.72 -12.06
CA MET A 84 -4.45 5.55 -10.72
C MET A 84 -3.88 6.87 -10.18
N LEU A 85 -3.15 7.61 -10.98
CA LEU A 85 -2.64 8.93 -10.60
C LEU A 85 -3.79 9.89 -10.24
N ASP A 86 -4.82 9.96 -11.06
CA ASP A 86 -6.02 10.77 -10.82
C ASP A 86 -6.76 10.34 -9.54
N ALA A 87 -6.80 9.03 -9.27
CA ALA A 87 -7.40 8.50 -8.04
C ALA A 87 -6.58 8.89 -6.78
N ILE A 88 -5.24 8.86 -6.87
CA ILE A 88 -4.35 9.28 -5.76
C ILE A 88 -4.52 10.77 -5.50
N LEU A 89 -4.41 11.62 -6.53
CA LEU A 89 -4.52 13.06 -6.41
C LEU A 89 -5.92 13.50 -5.97
N GLY A 90 -6.95 12.80 -6.43
CA GLY A 90 -8.34 13.01 -6.00
C GLY A 90 -8.71 12.34 -4.67
N ASN A 91 -7.73 11.76 -3.94
CA ASN A 91 -7.93 11.04 -2.68
C ASN A 91 -9.00 9.93 -2.74
N ARG A 92 -9.12 9.24 -3.90
CA ARG A 92 -10.11 8.20 -4.21
C ARG A 92 -9.49 6.84 -4.50
N SER A 93 -8.16 6.67 -4.29
CA SER A 93 -7.52 5.36 -4.43
C SER A 93 -8.07 4.37 -3.39
N PRO A 94 -8.22 3.07 -3.72
CA PRO A 94 -8.62 2.07 -2.76
C PRO A 94 -7.48 1.72 -1.80
N ASN A 95 -7.81 1.09 -0.68
CA ASN A 95 -6.85 0.31 0.11
C ASN A 95 -6.48 -0.95 -0.67
N PHE A 96 -5.23 -1.40 -0.61
CA PHE A 96 -4.80 -2.61 -1.30
C PHE A 96 -4.55 -3.75 -0.33
N PHE A 97 -5.22 -4.88 -0.54
CA PHE A 97 -4.78 -6.14 0.02
C PHE A 97 -3.84 -6.82 -0.96
N LEU A 98 -2.65 -7.17 -0.49
CA LEU A 98 -1.65 -7.94 -1.22
C LEU A 98 -1.63 -9.35 -0.64
N LEU A 99 -2.19 -10.30 -1.37
CA LEU A 99 -2.30 -11.70 -0.98
C LEU A 99 -1.22 -12.53 -1.68
N HIS A 100 -0.41 -13.19 -0.89
CA HIS A 100 0.52 -14.22 -1.36
C HIS A 100 0.00 -15.59 -0.93
N TYR A 101 -0.17 -16.47 -1.90
CA TYR A 101 -0.59 -17.85 -1.68
C TYR A 101 0.38 -18.84 -2.33
N PHE A 102 0.45 -20.03 -1.82
CA PHE A 102 1.33 -21.09 -2.29
C PHE A 102 0.56 -22.07 -3.17
N LEU A 103 1.15 -22.42 -4.33
CA LEU A 103 0.69 -23.50 -5.21
C LEU A 103 1.60 -24.73 -5.03
N PRO A 104 1.07 -25.96 -5.19
CA PRO A 104 -0.28 -26.32 -5.66
C PRO A 104 -1.37 -26.36 -4.57
N GLU A 105 -1.02 -26.21 -3.29
CA GLU A 105 -1.92 -26.43 -2.14
C GLU A 105 -2.97 -25.34 -1.98
N TRP A 106 -2.88 -24.24 -2.68
CA TRP A 106 -3.75 -23.07 -2.57
C TRP A 106 -3.86 -22.57 -1.11
N LEU A 107 -2.71 -22.42 -0.46
CA LEU A 107 -2.61 -21.95 0.92
C LEU A 107 -2.15 -20.49 0.98
N VAL A 108 -2.88 -19.67 1.74
CA VAL A 108 -2.47 -18.29 2.03
C VAL A 108 -1.21 -18.32 2.91
N ARG A 109 -0.18 -17.62 2.47
CA ARG A 109 1.08 -17.44 3.20
C ARG A 109 1.18 -16.06 3.82
N ASN A 110 0.90 -15.03 3.02
CA ASN A 110 1.01 -13.66 3.49
C ASN A 110 -0.17 -12.83 2.99
N LEU A 111 -0.68 -11.97 3.86
CA LEU A 111 -1.67 -10.96 3.52
C LEU A 111 -1.25 -9.63 4.14
N VAL A 112 -1.03 -8.63 3.30
CA VAL A 112 -0.60 -7.30 3.72
C VAL A 112 -1.61 -6.27 3.23
N LEU A 113 -2.01 -5.35 4.11
CA LEU A 113 -2.79 -4.18 3.75
C LEU A 113 -1.84 -2.99 3.51
N ILE A 114 -2.05 -2.30 2.40
CA ILE A 114 -1.51 -0.97 2.14
C ILE A 114 -2.68 0.01 2.15
N PRO A 115 -2.75 0.91 3.15
CA PRO A 115 -3.79 1.92 3.21
C PRO A 115 -3.74 2.87 2.01
N ARG A 116 -4.90 3.31 1.52
CA ARG A 116 -5.02 4.21 0.37
C ARG A 116 -4.20 5.49 0.48
N PHE A 117 -4.11 6.03 1.67
CA PHE A 117 -3.35 7.26 1.94
C PHE A 117 -1.82 7.04 1.98
N ALA A 118 -1.35 5.78 2.04
CA ALA A 118 0.07 5.44 1.92
C ALA A 118 0.53 5.32 0.46
N ILE A 119 -0.38 5.49 -0.49
CA ILE A 119 -0.07 5.44 -1.92
C ILE A 119 0.04 6.87 -2.43
N SER A 120 1.27 7.31 -2.70
CA SER A 120 1.62 8.61 -3.28
C SER A 120 2.00 8.46 -4.76
N PRO A 121 2.06 9.55 -5.54
CA PRO A 121 2.57 9.49 -6.91
C PRO A 121 3.97 8.91 -7.03
N SER A 122 4.85 9.08 -6.02
CA SER A 122 6.23 8.57 -6.02
C SER A 122 6.32 7.04 -6.00
N VAL A 123 5.29 6.35 -5.48
CA VAL A 123 5.30 4.87 -5.39
C VAL A 123 4.71 4.19 -6.63
N ILE A 124 4.11 4.92 -7.58
CA ILE A 124 3.61 4.37 -8.84
C ILE A 124 4.54 4.67 -10.00
N ILE A 125 5.08 3.62 -10.60
CA ILE A 125 6.01 3.72 -11.73
C ILE A 125 5.25 3.44 -13.02
N LYS A 126 5.28 4.41 -13.94
CA LYS A 126 4.69 4.27 -15.28
C LYS A 126 5.42 3.18 -16.06
N ARG A 127 4.68 2.23 -16.63
CA ARG A 127 5.24 1.21 -17.52
C ARG A 127 5.46 1.75 -18.91
N LYS A 128 6.30 1.07 -19.69
CA LYS A 128 6.39 1.32 -21.13
C LYS A 128 5.01 1.10 -21.76
N PRO A 129 4.59 1.94 -22.71
CA PRO A 129 3.37 1.72 -23.49
C PRO A 129 3.38 0.37 -24.19
N LEU A 130 2.21 -0.12 -24.55
CA LEU A 130 2.12 -1.30 -25.42
C LEU A 130 2.70 -0.99 -26.80
N SER A 131 3.06 -2.08 -27.54
CA SER A 131 3.53 -1.94 -28.93
C SER A 131 2.54 -1.12 -29.76
N PRO A 132 3.01 -0.30 -30.72
CA PRO A 132 2.14 0.41 -31.67
C PRO A 132 1.15 -0.50 -32.41
N SER A 133 1.49 -1.77 -32.60
CA SER A 133 0.63 -2.80 -33.20
C SER A 133 -0.42 -3.41 -32.25
N ALA A 134 -0.37 -3.08 -30.96
CA ALA A 134 -1.33 -3.61 -30.01
C ALA A 134 -2.70 -2.94 -30.17
N ARG A 135 -3.79 -3.69 -29.98
CA ARG A 135 -5.19 -3.20 -30.04
C ARG A 135 -5.44 -1.96 -29.16
N ARG A 136 -4.63 -1.77 -28.08
CA ARG A 136 -4.70 -0.63 -27.15
C ARG A 136 -3.32 0.01 -27.01
N SER A 137 -2.71 0.43 -28.12
CA SER A 137 -1.35 0.98 -28.15
C SER A 137 -1.12 2.15 -27.19
N ASN A 138 -2.14 2.99 -26.98
CA ASN A 138 -2.07 4.13 -26.03
C ASN A 138 -2.27 3.74 -24.55
N TRP A 139 -2.54 2.46 -24.27
CA TRP A 139 -2.73 2.02 -22.89
C TRP A 139 -1.38 1.85 -22.18
N THR A 140 -1.27 2.47 -21.04
CA THR A 140 -0.09 2.37 -20.19
C THR A 140 -0.49 1.92 -18.78
N GLY A 141 0.09 0.81 -18.35
CA GLY A 141 -0.06 0.31 -16.98
C GLY A 141 0.90 0.99 -16.01
N TYR A 142 0.82 0.59 -14.75
CA TYR A 142 1.77 1.00 -13.71
C TYR A 142 2.30 -0.19 -12.92
N VAL A 143 3.38 0.06 -12.19
CA VAL A 143 3.88 -0.81 -11.13
C VAL A 143 3.77 -0.04 -9.82
N LEU A 144 3.08 -0.60 -8.83
CA LEU A 144 3.14 -0.12 -7.45
C LEU A 144 4.46 -0.62 -6.83
N ASN A 145 5.40 0.27 -6.56
CA ASN A 145 6.68 -0.08 -5.95
C ASN A 145 6.53 -0.14 -4.42
N VAL A 146 6.34 -1.35 -3.92
CA VAL A 146 6.12 -1.61 -2.48
C VAL A 146 7.34 -1.26 -1.63
N LYS A 147 8.55 -1.23 -2.22
CA LYS A 147 9.77 -0.82 -1.49
C LYS A 147 9.76 0.66 -1.09
N LEU A 148 9.08 1.50 -1.88
CA LEU A 148 8.95 2.93 -1.59
C LEU A 148 7.86 3.25 -0.57
N ILE A 149 7.09 2.27 -0.12
CA ILE A 149 6.08 2.44 0.92
C ILE A 149 6.75 2.26 2.29
N PRO A 150 6.51 3.16 3.28
CA PRO A 150 7.01 2.99 4.64
C PRO A 150 6.65 1.62 5.24
N ALA A 151 7.53 1.07 6.07
CA ALA A 151 7.31 -0.23 6.70
C ALA A 151 6.03 -0.21 7.58
N SER A 152 5.81 0.87 8.33
CA SER A 152 4.62 1.07 9.16
C SER A 152 3.31 1.13 8.37
N ALA A 153 3.37 1.44 7.07
CA ALA A 153 2.20 1.46 6.18
C ALA A 153 1.99 0.12 5.42
N LYS A 154 2.80 -0.89 5.70
CA LYS A 154 2.64 -2.28 5.22
C LYS A 154 2.13 -3.13 6.38
N ILE A 155 0.82 -3.11 6.60
CA ILE A 155 0.17 -3.73 7.76
C ILE A 155 -0.06 -5.21 7.47
N ALA A 156 0.64 -6.09 8.18
CA ALA A 156 0.53 -7.52 8.00
C ALA A 156 -0.72 -8.05 8.73
N LEU A 157 -1.60 -8.75 7.98
CA LEU A 157 -2.74 -9.49 8.52
C LEU A 157 -2.41 -10.97 8.66
N ILE A 158 -1.62 -11.51 7.73
CA ILE A 158 -1.11 -12.88 7.77
C ILE A 158 0.38 -12.84 7.41
N THR A 159 1.21 -13.50 8.23
CA THR A 159 2.64 -13.65 8.00
C THR A 159 3.01 -15.12 8.09
N GLU A 160 3.52 -15.69 6.98
CA GLU A 160 3.92 -17.10 6.85
C GLU A 160 2.85 -18.08 7.41
N GLY A 161 1.57 -17.79 7.09
CA GLY A 161 0.44 -18.60 7.51
C GLY A 161 -0.06 -18.33 8.94
N THR A 162 0.49 -17.34 9.64
CA THR A 162 0.02 -16.96 10.98
C THR A 162 -0.79 -15.67 10.91
N GLU A 163 -2.04 -15.71 11.39
CA GLU A 163 -2.93 -14.55 11.44
C GLU A 163 -2.55 -13.62 12.60
N ALA A 164 -2.43 -12.33 12.31
CA ALA A 164 -2.25 -11.30 13.32
C ALA A 164 -3.58 -11.01 14.05
N ASN A 165 -3.50 -10.55 15.29
CA ASN A 165 -4.68 -10.14 16.04
C ASN A 165 -5.34 -8.93 15.36
N ARG A 166 -6.66 -8.99 15.12
CA ARG A 166 -7.43 -7.91 14.46
C ARG A 166 -7.34 -6.57 15.16
N ARG A 167 -7.27 -6.58 16.50
CA ARG A 167 -7.10 -5.36 17.31
C ARG A 167 -5.76 -4.69 17.01
N ASP A 168 -4.69 -5.47 16.91
CA ASP A 168 -3.35 -4.95 16.63
C ASP A 168 -3.24 -4.43 15.20
N VAL A 169 -3.85 -5.12 14.22
CA VAL A 169 -3.96 -4.66 12.83
C VAL A 169 -4.69 -3.32 12.76
N ARG A 170 -5.83 -3.18 13.45
CA ARG A 170 -6.59 -1.91 13.49
C ARG A 170 -5.82 -0.80 14.22
N ALA A 171 -5.07 -1.13 15.26
CA ALA A 171 -4.21 -0.16 15.96
C ALA A 171 -3.09 0.35 15.06
N GLN A 172 -2.42 -0.53 14.29
CA GLN A 172 -1.42 -0.14 13.29
C GLN A 172 -2.04 0.75 12.20
N TYR A 173 -3.22 0.38 11.69
CA TYR A 173 -3.93 1.21 10.71
C TYR A 173 -4.23 2.60 11.28
N SER A 174 -4.81 2.69 12.47
CA SER A 174 -5.16 3.96 13.13
C SER A 174 -3.94 4.84 13.38
N ARG A 175 -2.80 4.24 13.72
CA ARG A 175 -1.55 4.97 13.93
C ARG A 175 -1.09 5.66 12.66
N ILE A 176 -1.01 4.94 11.54
CA ILE A 176 -0.54 5.54 10.28
C ILE A 176 -1.64 6.40 9.61
N ALA A 177 -2.91 6.18 9.92
CA ALA A 177 -4.02 6.96 9.40
C ALA A 177 -3.99 8.44 9.82
N ARG A 178 -3.20 8.80 10.81
CA ARG A 178 -2.99 10.21 11.24
C ARG A 178 -2.46 11.12 10.12
N ILE A 179 -1.85 10.53 9.08
CA ILE A 179 -1.38 11.30 7.91
C ILE A 179 -2.45 11.47 6.82
N GLN A 180 -3.60 10.81 6.88
CA GLN A 180 -4.61 10.83 5.81
C GLN A 180 -5.25 12.20 5.59
N GLU A 181 -5.26 13.06 6.62
CA GLU A 181 -5.79 14.43 6.56
C GLU A 181 -4.89 15.40 5.77
N LEU A 182 -3.64 15.01 5.54
CA LEU A 182 -2.72 15.81 4.72
C LEU A 182 -3.18 15.79 3.26
N LYS A 183 -2.98 16.91 2.56
CA LYS A 183 -3.19 16.97 1.11
C LYS A 183 -2.31 15.94 0.39
N PRO A 184 -2.72 15.37 -0.75
CA PRO A 184 -1.98 14.30 -1.44
C PRO A 184 -0.50 14.64 -1.70
N GLU A 185 -0.20 15.86 -2.12
CA GLU A 185 1.18 16.32 -2.41
C GLU A 185 2.03 16.39 -1.14
N GLN A 186 1.47 16.92 -0.06
CA GLN A 186 2.15 17.00 1.23
C GLN A 186 2.37 15.61 1.81
N ARG A 187 1.37 14.73 1.68
CA ARG A 187 1.41 13.35 2.15
C ARG A 187 2.51 12.54 1.47
N GLY A 188 2.75 12.75 0.17
CA GLY A 188 3.85 12.12 -0.56
C GLY A 188 5.20 12.37 0.11
N TRP A 189 5.53 13.63 0.35
CA TRP A 189 6.76 14.02 1.05
C TRP A 189 6.86 13.42 2.47
N THR A 190 5.76 13.48 3.22
CA THR A 190 5.71 12.93 4.59
C THR A 190 6.00 11.42 4.60
N LEU A 191 5.42 10.68 3.65
CA LEU A 191 5.63 9.24 3.51
C LEU A 191 7.06 8.90 3.08
N ASP A 192 7.62 9.64 2.12
CA ASP A 192 8.99 9.38 1.65
C ASP A 192 10.02 9.68 2.74
N VAL A 193 9.84 10.76 3.53
CA VAL A 193 10.67 11.03 4.70
C VAL A 193 10.47 9.98 5.80
N LEU A 194 9.23 9.54 6.07
CA LEU A 194 8.96 8.46 7.02
C LEU A 194 9.67 7.16 6.61
N ARG A 195 9.66 6.80 5.34
CA ARG A 195 10.39 5.64 4.82
C ARG A 195 11.89 5.76 5.07
N CYS A 196 12.50 6.92 4.82
CA CYS A 196 13.91 7.16 5.12
C CYS A 196 14.20 7.01 6.62
N VAL A 197 13.35 7.59 7.48
CA VAL A 197 13.46 7.44 8.94
C VAL A 197 13.39 5.98 9.36
N GLU A 198 12.46 5.19 8.78
CA GLU A 198 12.30 3.77 9.10
C GLU A 198 13.44 2.90 8.57
N SER A 199 14.20 3.39 7.59
CA SER A 199 15.37 2.71 7.05
C SER A 199 16.64 2.89 7.89
N LEU A 200 16.62 3.84 8.83
CA LEU A 200 17.73 4.05 9.76
C LEU A 200 17.86 2.87 10.74
N PRO A 201 19.09 2.43 11.08
CA PRO A 201 19.31 1.31 11.99
C PRO A 201 18.88 1.66 13.42
N SER A 202 19.09 2.89 13.87
CA SER A 202 18.72 3.36 15.22
C SER A 202 17.30 3.92 15.25
N SER A 203 16.60 3.69 16.38
CA SER A 203 15.31 4.35 16.65
C SER A 203 15.46 5.84 16.99
N THR A 204 16.63 6.26 17.48
CA THR A 204 16.99 7.65 17.76
C THR A 204 17.99 8.11 16.70
N PHE A 205 17.77 9.29 16.12
CA PHE A 205 18.56 9.79 15.00
C PHE A 205 18.60 11.33 15.00
N SER A 206 19.61 11.88 14.32
CA SER A 206 19.79 13.32 14.13
C SER A 206 19.21 13.81 12.79
N ASN A 207 19.15 15.13 12.61
CA ASN A 207 18.85 15.69 11.29
C ASN A 207 19.85 15.24 10.23
N ASP A 208 21.14 15.14 10.57
CA ASP A 208 22.20 14.79 9.63
C ASP A 208 22.05 13.36 9.12
N ASP A 209 21.57 12.44 9.97
CA ASP A 209 21.28 11.05 9.56
C ASP A 209 20.21 11.00 8.45
N ILE A 210 19.20 11.90 8.50
CA ILE A 210 18.17 11.98 7.46
C ILE A 210 18.62 12.80 6.27
N TYR A 211 19.48 13.79 6.45
CA TYR A 211 20.03 14.58 5.34
C TYR A 211 20.87 13.72 4.38
N ALA A 212 21.41 12.59 4.83
CA ALA A 212 22.05 11.61 3.96
C ALA A 212 21.13 11.08 2.84
N TYR A 213 19.80 11.12 3.04
CA TYR A 213 18.80 10.75 2.02
C TYR A 213 18.39 11.91 1.10
N ALA A 214 18.96 13.11 1.28
CA ALA A 214 18.57 14.27 0.46
C ALA A 214 18.77 14.04 -1.05
N PRO A 215 19.84 13.39 -1.56
CA PRO A 215 19.96 13.09 -2.99
C PRO A 215 18.84 12.20 -3.52
N GLU A 216 18.42 11.18 -2.76
CA GLU A 216 17.32 10.29 -3.14
C GLU A 216 15.99 11.06 -3.20
N LEU A 217 15.72 11.88 -2.19
CA LEU A 217 14.50 12.70 -2.13
C LEU A 217 14.49 13.78 -3.22
N ALA A 218 15.64 14.39 -3.53
CA ALA A 218 15.76 15.35 -4.63
C ALA A 218 15.41 14.69 -5.98
N ALA A 219 15.83 13.44 -6.20
CA ALA A 219 15.50 12.70 -7.42
C ALA A 219 14.00 12.40 -7.54
N LEU A 220 13.28 12.19 -6.43
CA LEU A 220 11.82 12.01 -6.42
C LEU A 220 11.05 13.34 -6.63
N TYR A 221 11.65 14.45 -6.25
CA TYR A 221 11.03 15.79 -6.27
C TYR A 221 11.93 16.84 -6.95
N PRO A 222 12.20 16.69 -8.25
CA PRO A 222 13.20 17.52 -8.96
C PRO A 222 12.85 19.01 -9.03
N GLN A 223 11.59 19.38 -8.76
CA GLN A 223 11.16 20.77 -8.70
C GLN A 223 11.41 21.43 -7.34
N ASN A 224 11.86 20.68 -6.33
CA ASN A 224 12.15 21.21 -5.00
C ASN A 224 13.63 21.49 -4.85
N HIS A 225 13.99 22.78 -4.74
CA HIS A 225 15.38 23.23 -4.60
C HIS A 225 15.81 23.41 -3.12
N HIS A 226 14.91 23.17 -2.17
CA HIS A 226 15.14 23.33 -0.72
C HIS A 226 14.90 22.01 0.02
N VAL A 227 15.53 20.92 -0.43
CA VAL A 227 15.26 19.55 0.04
C VAL A 227 15.54 19.41 1.54
N LEU A 228 16.63 19.99 2.07
CA LEU A 228 16.98 19.88 3.50
C LEU A 228 15.94 20.57 4.39
N ASP A 229 15.47 21.74 3.99
CA ASP A 229 14.41 22.46 4.72
C ASP A 229 13.08 21.69 4.64
N LYS A 230 12.82 21.09 3.48
CA LYS A 230 11.65 20.23 3.29
C LYS A 230 11.70 19.00 4.17
N ILE A 231 12.84 18.32 4.27
CA ILE A 231 13.04 17.19 5.20
C ILE A 231 12.73 17.63 6.63
N ARG A 232 13.31 18.76 7.08
CA ARG A 232 13.09 19.30 8.42
C ARG A 232 11.61 19.59 8.70
N GLN A 233 10.93 20.19 7.72
CA GLN A 233 9.48 20.42 7.78
C GLN A 233 8.71 19.10 7.93
N GLN A 234 9.09 18.05 7.19
CA GLN A 234 8.39 16.77 7.27
C GLN A 234 8.65 16.04 8.60
N LEU A 235 9.83 16.15 9.19
CA LEU A 235 10.09 15.63 10.54
C LEU A 235 9.17 16.29 11.58
N GLN A 236 8.92 17.59 11.48
CA GLN A 236 7.96 18.28 12.32
C GLN A 236 6.53 17.80 12.09
N VAL A 237 6.12 17.62 10.83
CA VAL A 237 4.80 17.03 10.49
C VAL A 237 4.64 15.66 11.09
N LEU A 238 5.65 14.78 10.98
CA LEU A 238 5.63 13.43 11.56
C LEU A 238 5.52 13.47 13.08
N ARG A 239 6.20 14.41 13.76
CA ARG A 239 6.06 14.65 15.19
C ARG A 239 4.64 15.07 15.54
N ASP A 240 4.10 16.06 14.85
CA ASP A 240 2.76 16.61 15.11
C ASP A 240 1.66 15.57 14.85
N ARG A 241 1.95 14.57 14.02
CA ARG A 241 1.11 13.40 13.79
C ARG A 241 1.42 12.23 14.75
N GLY A 242 2.33 12.41 15.72
CA GLY A 242 2.67 11.41 16.74
C GLY A 242 3.36 10.16 16.17
N LEU A 243 4.02 10.27 15.02
CA LEU A 243 4.85 9.21 14.43
C LEU A 243 6.32 9.33 14.80
N LEU A 244 6.72 10.51 15.27
CA LEU A 244 8.03 10.80 15.85
C LEU A 244 7.88 11.57 17.16
N THR A 245 8.91 11.51 17.99
CA THR A 245 9.09 12.37 19.16
C THR A 245 10.39 13.13 18.98
N GLN A 246 10.37 14.43 19.25
CA GLN A 246 11.59 15.24 19.31
C GLN A 246 12.19 15.09 20.72
N VAL A 247 13.40 14.53 20.80
CA VAL A 247 14.10 14.32 22.07
C VAL A 247 14.86 15.58 22.49
N ASN A 248 15.61 16.15 21.52
CA ASN A 248 16.35 17.40 21.67
C ASN A 248 16.30 18.19 20.34
N ARG A 249 16.86 19.39 20.33
CA ARG A 249 16.99 20.17 19.11
C ARG A 249 17.76 19.38 18.04
N GLY A 250 17.09 19.05 16.94
CA GLY A 250 17.67 18.27 15.83
C GLY A 250 17.81 16.77 16.10
N VAL A 251 17.30 16.27 17.22
CA VAL A 251 17.34 14.84 17.57
C VAL A 251 15.92 14.30 17.74
N TRP A 252 15.65 13.18 17.09
CA TRP A 252 14.34 12.57 16.95
C TRP A 252 14.34 11.11 17.37
N LYS A 253 13.16 10.59 17.75
CA LYS A 253 12.95 9.17 18.07
C LYS A 253 11.69 8.67 17.39
N ARG A 254 11.77 7.47 16.81
CA ARG A 254 10.59 6.74 16.32
C ARG A 254 9.72 6.31 17.49
N THR A 255 8.40 6.54 17.39
CA THR A 255 7.42 6.14 18.43
C THR A 255 6.87 4.76 18.15
#